data_e9438913ba59a944baa9d3a189375e86
#
_entry.id   e9438913ba59a944baa9d3a189375e86
#
_cell.length_a   1.000
_cell.length_b   1.000
_cell.length_c   1.000
_cell.angle_alpha   90.00
_cell.angle_beta   90.00
_cell.angle_gamma   90.00
#
_symmetry.space_group_name_H-M   'P 1'
#
loop_
_entity.id
_entity.type
_entity.pdbx_description
1 polymer ?
#
loop_
_entity_poly.entity_id
_entity_poly.type
_entity_poly.pdbx_seq_one_letter_code
_entity_poly.pdbx_strand_id
1 'polypeptide(L)'
;VTLEPCVHYGKTPPCTNIIIKKKIKLVNYSIEDFDKLTAKKTKSVLKKNNILAKIGLIKNEVHHFYKDYKFSKFNDIPYITGKLAVSKNNRIYLFKKKITNEHSHKVSHLLRYRNQAILTSYKTINSDNPNLNCRIQGLEKFSPVKFIIDKDLKTKINSKAVSYTHLRAHETR
;
A
#
# COMPACT_ATOMS: atom_id res chain seq x y z
N VAL A 1 7.84 -2.84 -19.25
CA VAL A 1 7.17 -2.29 -18.04
C VAL A 1 6.09 -3.24 -17.54
N THR A 2 5.70 -3.15 -16.27
CA THR A 2 4.72 -4.07 -15.68
C THR A 2 3.27 -3.67 -16.00
N LEU A 3 2.92 -2.40 -15.84
CA LEU A 3 1.58 -1.87 -16.10
C LEU A 3 1.56 -1.10 -17.42
N GLU A 4 0.40 -1.04 -18.06
CA GLU A 4 0.16 -0.25 -19.27
C GLU A 4 0.64 1.20 -19.09
N PRO A 5 1.50 1.74 -19.99
CA PRO A 5 1.94 3.13 -19.91
C PRO A 5 0.78 4.12 -20.01
N CYS A 6 0.70 5.10 -19.15
CA CYS A 6 -0.40 6.04 -19.13
C CYS A 6 -0.43 6.95 -20.37
N VAL A 7 -1.66 7.35 -20.77
CA VAL A 7 -1.93 8.22 -21.92
C VAL A 7 -2.54 9.57 -21.53
N HIS A 8 -2.77 9.80 -20.25
CA HIS A 8 -3.37 11.01 -19.70
C HIS A 8 -2.38 11.80 -18.84
N TYR A 9 -2.62 13.09 -18.68
CA TYR A 9 -1.92 13.94 -17.74
C TYR A 9 -2.44 13.66 -16.32
N GLY A 10 -1.53 13.34 -15.42
CA GLY A 10 -1.76 13.25 -13.98
C GLY A 10 -0.89 14.28 -13.26
N LYS A 11 -0.20 13.86 -12.17
CA LYS A 11 0.84 14.68 -11.53
C LYS A 11 2.05 14.89 -12.45
N THR A 12 2.23 14.04 -13.42
CA THR A 12 3.29 14.07 -14.43
C THR A 12 2.70 13.90 -15.83
N PRO A 13 3.45 14.28 -16.90
CA PRO A 13 3.02 14.03 -18.27
C PRO A 13 2.85 12.53 -18.57
N PRO A 14 2.05 12.17 -19.59
CA PRO A 14 1.83 10.77 -19.99
C PRO A 14 3.14 10.02 -20.24
N CYS A 15 3.23 8.77 -19.77
CA CYS A 15 4.39 7.91 -20.08
C CYS A 15 4.56 7.69 -21.58
N THR A 16 3.47 7.65 -22.36
CA THR A 16 3.51 7.54 -23.81
C THR A 16 4.24 8.69 -24.48
N ASN A 17 4.19 9.92 -23.93
CA ASN A 17 4.90 11.07 -24.49
C ASN A 17 6.42 10.88 -24.50
N ILE A 18 6.99 10.38 -23.39
CA ILE A 18 8.44 10.12 -23.32
C ILE A 18 8.85 8.95 -24.22
N ILE A 19 8.01 7.91 -24.33
CA ILE A 19 8.22 6.77 -25.22
C ILE A 19 8.31 7.25 -26.67
N ILE A 20 7.38 8.08 -27.10
CA ILE A 20 7.34 8.67 -28.46
C ILE A 20 8.54 9.58 -28.69
N LYS A 21 8.79 10.52 -27.75
CA LYS A 21 9.93 11.46 -27.83
C LYS A 21 11.27 10.74 -27.95
N LYS A 22 11.44 9.61 -27.26
CA LYS A 22 12.66 8.79 -27.30
C LYS A 22 12.71 7.82 -28.48
N LYS A 23 11.73 7.84 -29.39
CA LYS A 23 11.65 6.98 -30.59
C LYS A 23 11.82 5.49 -30.27
N ILE A 24 11.21 5.04 -29.15
CA ILE A 24 11.21 3.62 -28.76
C ILE A 24 10.44 2.82 -29.80
N LYS A 25 11.03 1.75 -30.34
CA LYS A 25 10.39 0.95 -31.40
C LYS A 25 9.41 -0.10 -30.88
N LEU A 26 9.66 -0.62 -29.69
CA LEU A 26 8.88 -1.69 -29.08
C LEU A 26 8.67 -1.43 -27.59
N VAL A 27 7.43 -1.56 -27.15
CA VAL A 27 7.04 -1.50 -25.74
C VAL A 27 6.39 -2.83 -25.34
N ASN A 28 6.97 -3.52 -24.36
CA ASN A 28 6.35 -4.68 -23.74
C ASN A 28 5.77 -4.27 -22.39
N TYR A 29 4.50 -4.59 -22.13
CA TYR A 29 3.89 -4.46 -20.82
C TYR A 29 3.07 -5.71 -20.45
N SER A 30 3.00 -6.00 -19.16
CA SER A 30 2.47 -7.28 -18.69
C SER A 30 0.95 -7.31 -18.69
N ILE A 31 0.32 -6.24 -18.19
CA ILE A 31 -1.13 -6.13 -18.03
C ILE A 31 -1.62 -4.73 -18.42
N GLU A 32 -2.89 -4.66 -18.81
CA GLU A 32 -3.60 -3.39 -18.99
C GLU A 32 -3.77 -2.68 -17.66
N ASP A 33 -3.85 -1.35 -17.67
CA ASP A 33 -4.13 -0.56 -16.47
C ASP A 33 -5.56 -0.81 -15.98
N PHE A 34 -5.77 -0.71 -14.69
CA PHE A 34 -7.09 -0.77 -14.06
C PHE A 34 -7.78 0.60 -14.04
N ASP A 35 -7.04 1.68 -14.29
CA ASP A 35 -7.57 3.03 -14.35
C ASP A 35 -8.26 3.28 -15.71
N LYS A 36 -9.54 3.66 -15.67
CA LYS A 36 -10.36 3.96 -16.86
C LYS A 36 -9.76 5.05 -17.78
N LEU A 37 -8.92 5.93 -17.22
CA LEU A 37 -8.25 6.97 -18.00
C LEU A 37 -7.16 6.40 -18.92
N THR A 38 -6.54 5.29 -18.55
CA THR A 38 -5.46 4.63 -19.32
C THR A 38 -5.91 3.36 -20.00
N ALA A 39 -6.69 2.53 -19.34
CA ALA A 39 -7.02 1.16 -19.73
C ALA A 39 -7.33 1.00 -21.23
N LYS A 40 -6.59 0.12 -21.91
CA LYS A 40 -6.75 -0.25 -23.34
C LYS A 40 -6.47 0.87 -24.35
N LYS A 41 -5.97 2.03 -23.92
CA LYS A 41 -5.75 3.19 -24.80
C LYS A 41 -4.33 3.27 -25.35
N THR A 42 -3.36 2.77 -24.60
CA THR A 42 -1.93 2.88 -24.94
C THR A 42 -1.57 2.24 -26.28
N LYS A 43 -2.11 1.06 -26.57
CA LYS A 43 -1.82 0.34 -27.81
C LYS A 43 -2.18 1.17 -29.04
N SER A 44 -3.31 1.86 -29.04
CA SER A 44 -3.74 2.73 -30.13
C SER A 44 -2.85 3.96 -30.29
N VAL A 45 -2.48 4.60 -29.18
CA VAL A 45 -1.59 5.77 -29.17
C VAL A 45 -0.20 5.40 -29.70
N LEU A 46 0.38 4.30 -29.25
CA LEU A 46 1.69 3.83 -29.70
C LEU A 46 1.67 3.41 -31.17
N LYS A 47 0.62 2.71 -31.63
CA LYS A 47 0.44 2.32 -33.06
C LYS A 47 0.39 3.53 -33.96
N LYS A 48 -0.32 4.60 -33.60
CA LYS A 48 -0.37 5.86 -34.38
C LYS A 48 1.01 6.52 -34.54
N ASN A 49 1.95 6.22 -33.67
CA ASN A 49 3.33 6.72 -33.71
C ASN A 49 4.34 5.67 -34.17
N ASN A 50 3.89 4.63 -34.90
CA ASN A 50 4.72 3.54 -35.44
C ASN A 50 5.53 2.78 -34.35
N ILE A 51 4.97 2.66 -33.17
CA ILE A 51 5.58 1.94 -32.04
C ILE A 51 4.81 0.65 -31.79
N LEU A 52 5.51 -0.49 -31.83
CA LEU A 52 4.91 -1.78 -31.56
C LEU A 52 4.67 -1.96 -30.05
N ALA A 53 3.48 -2.43 -29.67
CA ALA A 53 3.13 -2.75 -28.30
C ALA A 53 2.77 -4.23 -28.16
N LYS A 54 3.45 -4.96 -27.26
CA LYS A 54 3.16 -6.35 -26.90
C LYS A 54 2.71 -6.44 -25.44
N ILE A 55 1.71 -7.31 -25.20
CA ILE A 55 1.09 -7.48 -23.87
C ILE A 55 1.23 -8.93 -23.43
N GLY A 56 1.30 -9.17 -22.11
CA GLY A 56 1.12 -10.48 -21.51
C GLY A 56 2.38 -11.15 -20.96
N LEU A 57 3.53 -10.50 -21.00
CA LEU A 57 4.74 -11.02 -20.39
C LEU A 57 4.60 -11.07 -18.86
N ILE A 58 4.87 -12.23 -18.23
CA ILE A 58 4.74 -12.48 -16.78
C ILE A 58 3.42 -11.98 -16.17
N LYS A 59 2.32 -12.20 -16.86
CA LYS A 59 1.01 -11.63 -16.55
C LYS A 59 0.48 -12.01 -15.17
N ASN A 60 0.64 -13.28 -14.77
CA ASN A 60 0.12 -13.79 -13.50
C ASN A 60 0.81 -13.17 -12.30
N GLU A 61 2.13 -13.08 -12.32
CA GLU A 61 2.95 -12.48 -11.28
C GLU A 61 2.62 -10.99 -11.12
N VAL A 62 2.44 -10.29 -12.23
CA VAL A 62 2.09 -8.87 -12.23
C VAL A 62 0.66 -8.65 -11.74
N HIS A 63 -0.30 -9.49 -12.10
CA HIS A 63 -1.64 -9.44 -11.52
C HIS A 63 -1.63 -9.65 -10.00
N HIS A 64 -0.83 -10.60 -9.51
CA HIS A 64 -0.68 -10.83 -8.08
C HIS A 64 -0.05 -9.63 -7.38
N PHE A 65 0.96 -9.02 -7.98
CA PHE A 65 1.62 -7.82 -7.44
C PHE A 65 0.66 -6.63 -7.30
N TYR A 66 -0.20 -6.42 -8.31
CA TYR A 66 -1.14 -5.28 -8.34
C TYR A 66 -2.53 -5.58 -7.76
N LYS A 67 -2.72 -6.70 -7.04
CA LYS A 67 -4.04 -7.09 -6.50
C LYS A 67 -4.69 -6.00 -5.63
N ASP A 68 -3.90 -5.34 -4.78
CA ASP A 68 -4.36 -4.30 -3.84
C ASP A 68 -4.78 -3.04 -4.61
N TYR A 69 -3.97 -2.64 -5.59
CA TYR A 69 -4.27 -1.52 -6.49
C TYR A 69 -5.54 -1.79 -7.32
N LYS A 70 -5.64 -2.98 -7.90
CA LYS A 70 -6.85 -3.41 -8.62
C LYS A 70 -8.08 -3.34 -7.73
N PHE A 71 -8.00 -3.88 -6.51
CA PHE A 71 -9.11 -3.84 -5.56
C PHE A 71 -9.56 -2.40 -5.28
N SER A 72 -8.64 -1.48 -4.99
CA SER A 72 -8.94 -0.08 -4.71
C SER A 72 -9.50 0.70 -5.91
N LYS A 73 -9.29 0.24 -7.16
CA LYS A 73 -9.85 0.87 -8.36
C LYS A 73 -11.28 0.43 -8.67
N PHE A 74 -11.71 -0.72 -8.16
CA PHE A 74 -13.04 -1.28 -8.44
C PHE A 74 -13.97 -1.28 -7.23
N ASN A 75 -13.49 -0.86 -6.05
CA ASN A 75 -14.27 -0.87 -4.82
C ASN A 75 -14.10 0.46 -4.09
N ASP A 76 -15.18 0.96 -3.50
CA ASP A 76 -15.20 2.20 -2.69
C ASP A 76 -14.76 1.95 -1.24
N ILE A 77 -14.25 0.75 -0.94
CA ILE A 77 -13.74 0.37 0.37
C ILE A 77 -12.22 0.12 0.30
N PRO A 78 -11.47 0.37 1.38
CA PRO A 78 -10.04 0.13 1.41
C PRO A 78 -9.70 -1.37 1.32
N TYR A 79 -8.55 -1.68 0.71
CA TYR A 79 -7.98 -3.02 0.82
C TYR A 79 -7.41 -3.22 2.22
N ILE A 80 -7.88 -4.26 2.93
CA ILE A 80 -7.53 -4.52 4.32
C ILE A 80 -6.58 -5.70 4.42
N THR A 81 -5.45 -5.51 5.09
CA THR A 81 -4.51 -6.57 5.44
C THR A 81 -4.49 -6.78 6.95
N GLY A 82 -4.91 -7.95 7.42
CA GLY A 82 -4.81 -8.34 8.82
C GLY A 82 -3.42 -8.91 9.14
N LYS A 83 -2.81 -8.45 10.26
CA LYS A 83 -1.58 -9.01 10.82
C LYS A 83 -1.84 -9.51 12.23
N LEU A 84 -1.65 -10.79 12.45
CA LEU A 84 -1.79 -11.41 13.76
C LEU A 84 -0.53 -12.24 14.07
N ALA A 85 0.01 -12.06 15.27
CA ALA A 85 1.06 -12.92 15.81
C ALA A 85 0.43 -13.98 16.71
N VAL A 86 0.66 -15.26 16.39
CA VAL A 86 0.14 -16.38 17.17
C VAL A 86 1.27 -17.35 17.50
N SER A 87 1.16 -17.99 18.66
CA SER A 87 2.03 -19.09 19.05
C SER A 87 1.61 -20.39 18.35
N LYS A 88 2.44 -21.46 18.43
CA LYS A 88 2.14 -22.76 17.85
C LYS A 88 0.78 -23.35 18.29
N ASN A 89 0.32 -23.01 19.49
CA ASN A 89 -0.98 -23.40 20.03
C ASN A 89 -2.05 -22.30 19.92
N ASN A 90 -1.95 -21.43 18.90
CA ASN A 90 -2.90 -20.38 18.52
C ASN A 90 -3.18 -19.32 19.60
N ARG A 91 -2.28 -19.11 20.56
CA ARG A 91 -2.42 -18.03 21.55
C ARG A 91 -1.80 -16.74 21.01
N ILE A 92 -2.47 -15.62 21.20
CA ILE A 92 -2.00 -14.27 20.83
C ILE A 92 -1.14 -13.62 21.92
N TYR A 93 -1.13 -14.18 23.12
CA TYR A 93 -0.35 -13.70 24.25
C TYR A 93 0.34 -14.86 24.96
N LEU A 94 1.62 -14.68 25.27
CA LEU A 94 2.40 -15.59 26.10
C LEU A 94 3.01 -14.79 27.27
N PHE A 95 2.74 -15.24 28.50
CA PHE A 95 3.26 -14.59 29.69
C PHE A 95 4.80 -14.51 29.62
N LYS A 96 5.34 -13.28 29.72
CA LYS A 96 6.79 -12.97 29.70
C LYS A 96 7.58 -13.45 28.45
N LYS A 97 6.92 -13.94 27.39
CA LYS A 97 7.60 -14.39 26.17
C LYS A 97 7.08 -13.66 24.95
N LYS A 98 8.01 -13.24 24.08
CA LYS A 98 7.65 -12.69 22.76
C LYS A 98 7.32 -13.82 21.79
N ILE A 99 6.21 -13.70 21.05
CA ILE A 99 5.83 -14.66 20.00
C ILE A 99 6.61 -14.40 18.73
N THR A 100 6.94 -13.12 18.47
CA THR A 100 7.60 -12.67 17.22
C THR A 100 9.12 -12.60 17.40
N ASN A 101 9.84 -13.04 16.38
CA ASN A 101 11.29 -12.90 16.26
C ASN A 101 11.66 -11.63 15.45
N GLU A 102 12.95 -11.38 15.25
CA GLU A 102 13.46 -10.23 14.52
C GLU A 102 12.97 -10.18 13.06
N HIS A 103 12.91 -11.33 12.37
CA HIS A 103 12.38 -11.41 11.02
C HIS A 103 10.92 -10.96 10.96
N SER A 104 10.08 -11.44 11.87
CA SER A 104 8.67 -11.03 11.97
C SER A 104 8.51 -9.54 12.26
N HIS A 105 9.44 -8.94 13.02
CA HIS A 105 9.48 -7.50 13.24
C HIS A 105 9.80 -6.74 11.94
N LYS A 106 10.79 -7.18 11.17
CA LYS A 106 11.13 -6.58 9.85
C LYS A 106 9.94 -6.64 8.90
N VAL A 107 9.25 -7.78 8.81
CA VAL A 107 8.02 -7.93 8.02
C VAL A 107 6.91 -6.98 8.48
N SER A 108 6.73 -6.82 9.80
CA SER A 108 5.74 -5.88 10.35
C SER A 108 6.04 -4.42 9.98
N HIS A 109 7.32 -4.03 9.95
CA HIS A 109 7.72 -2.70 9.48
C HIS A 109 7.53 -2.53 7.97
N LEU A 110 7.78 -3.57 7.17
CA LEU A 110 7.52 -3.56 5.74
C LEU A 110 6.02 -3.43 5.44
N LEU A 111 5.16 -4.09 6.20
CA LEU A 111 3.71 -3.91 6.10
C LEU A 111 3.30 -2.46 6.41
N ARG A 112 3.88 -1.82 7.43
CA ARG A 112 3.63 -0.40 7.73
C ARG A 112 4.07 0.52 6.60
N TYR A 113 5.22 0.25 5.98
CA TYR A 113 5.68 0.99 4.81
C TYR A 113 4.73 0.87 3.62
N ARG A 114 4.20 -0.33 3.37
CA ARG A 114 3.34 -0.63 2.21
C ARG A 114 1.90 -0.17 2.33
N ASN A 115 1.44 0.16 3.55
CA ASN A 115 0.06 0.55 3.80
C ASN A 115 -0.03 2.03 4.16
N GLN A 116 -1.06 2.71 3.64
CA GLN A 116 -1.32 4.12 3.91
C GLN A 116 -1.81 4.37 5.33
N ALA A 117 -2.45 3.37 5.95
CA ALA A 117 -3.03 3.46 7.27
C ALA A 117 -2.77 2.21 8.10
N ILE A 118 -2.74 2.37 9.43
CA ILE A 118 -2.72 1.29 10.41
C ILE A 118 -3.87 1.50 11.40
N LEU A 119 -4.68 0.45 11.58
CA LEU A 119 -5.80 0.45 12.52
C LEU A 119 -5.47 -0.43 13.72
N THR A 120 -5.72 0.06 14.93
CA THR A 120 -5.58 -0.70 16.18
C THR A 120 -6.60 -0.26 17.20
N SER A 121 -6.68 -0.95 18.36
CA SER A 121 -7.57 -0.57 19.45
C SER A 121 -6.85 0.23 20.53
N TYR A 122 -7.61 1.01 21.32
CA TYR A 122 -7.10 1.69 22.51
C TYR A 122 -6.46 0.73 23.51
N LYS A 123 -6.96 -0.52 23.60
CA LYS A 123 -6.40 -1.54 24.48
C LYS A 123 -4.94 -1.83 24.15
N THR A 124 -4.63 -2.02 22.87
CA THR A 124 -3.25 -2.22 22.39
C THR A 124 -2.38 -0.99 22.65
N ILE A 125 -2.92 0.22 22.45
CA ILE A 125 -2.19 1.46 22.77
C ILE A 125 -1.85 1.54 24.24
N ASN A 126 -2.81 1.27 25.10
CA ASN A 126 -2.63 1.40 26.56
C ASN A 126 -1.77 0.29 27.17
N SER A 127 -1.77 -0.95 26.60
CA SER A 127 -0.96 -2.06 27.08
C SER A 127 0.47 -2.01 26.58
N ASP A 128 0.68 -1.74 25.31
CA ASP A 128 1.98 -1.94 24.65
C ASP A 128 2.72 -0.62 24.36
N ASN A 129 2.01 0.51 24.46
CA ASN A 129 2.51 1.85 24.13
C ASN A 129 3.35 1.89 22.82
N PRO A 130 2.81 1.39 21.69
CA PRO A 130 3.56 1.23 20.46
C PRO A 130 3.69 2.55 19.70
N ASN A 131 4.80 2.73 18.97
CA ASN A 131 4.98 3.89 18.06
C ASN A 131 4.15 3.78 16.78
N LEU A 132 3.82 2.57 16.31
CA LEU A 132 3.09 2.26 15.07
C LEU A 132 3.70 2.84 13.78
N ASN A 133 4.91 3.38 13.83
CA ASN A 133 5.64 3.92 12.68
C ASN A 133 6.45 2.86 11.93
N CYS A 134 6.88 3.18 10.71
CA CYS A 134 7.91 2.45 10.00
C CYS A 134 9.29 2.81 10.59
N ARG A 135 10.14 1.79 10.86
CA ARG A 135 11.51 1.96 11.36
C ARG A 135 12.52 1.23 10.48
N ILE A 136 12.24 1.14 9.18
CA ILE A 136 13.21 0.69 8.19
C ILE A 136 14.04 1.90 7.79
N GLN A 137 15.36 1.79 7.88
CA GLN A 137 16.30 2.87 7.56
C GLN A 137 16.03 3.44 6.16
N GLY A 138 15.83 4.75 6.09
CA GLY A 138 15.52 5.50 4.86
C GLY A 138 14.03 5.46 4.45
N LEU A 139 13.16 4.72 5.15
CA LEU A 139 11.73 4.62 4.87
C LEU A 139 10.83 5.19 5.98
N GLU A 140 11.39 5.85 6.99
CA GLU A 140 10.67 6.35 8.18
C GLU A 140 9.56 7.35 7.81
N LYS A 141 9.82 8.20 6.81
CA LYS A 141 8.87 9.20 6.29
C LYS A 141 7.61 8.60 5.67
N PHE A 142 7.64 7.31 5.33
CA PHE A 142 6.48 6.59 4.79
C PHE A 142 5.70 5.83 5.87
N SER A 143 5.75 6.30 7.11
CA SER A 143 4.94 5.74 8.19
C SER A 143 3.45 5.93 7.92
N PRO A 144 2.60 4.92 8.21
CA PRO A 144 1.17 4.99 7.95
C PRO A 144 0.46 5.98 8.87
N VAL A 145 -0.68 6.50 8.41
CA VAL A 145 -1.62 7.25 9.27
C VAL A 145 -2.18 6.28 10.30
N LYS A 146 -2.28 6.73 11.55
CA LYS A 146 -2.72 5.90 12.67
C LYS A 146 -4.20 6.11 12.95
N PHE A 147 -4.96 5.03 12.99
CA PHE A 147 -6.36 5.01 13.41
C PHE A 147 -6.50 4.16 14.67
N ILE A 148 -7.18 4.70 15.67
CA ILE A 148 -7.41 4.03 16.96
C ILE A 148 -8.91 3.85 17.17
N ILE A 149 -9.34 2.60 17.34
CA ILE A 149 -10.73 2.29 17.72
C ILE A 149 -10.86 2.53 19.21
N ASP A 150 -11.60 3.57 19.57
CA ASP A 150 -11.75 4.00 20.97
C ASP A 150 -13.09 4.72 21.19
N LYS A 151 -14.15 3.93 21.32
CA LYS A 151 -15.52 4.43 21.51
C LYS A 151 -15.67 5.32 22.76
N ASP A 152 -14.94 4.99 23.83
CA ASP A 152 -15.12 5.61 25.15
C ASP A 152 -14.01 6.60 25.50
N LEU A 153 -13.16 6.97 24.54
CA LEU A 153 -12.02 7.90 24.69
C LEU A 153 -11.06 7.50 25.83
N LYS A 154 -10.77 6.20 25.94
CA LYS A 154 -9.89 5.61 26.97
C LYS A 154 -8.41 5.60 26.59
N THR A 155 -8.06 6.04 25.39
CA THR A 155 -6.67 6.13 24.95
C THR A 155 -5.88 7.14 25.77
N LYS A 156 -4.75 6.75 26.31
CA LYS A 156 -3.85 7.64 27.05
C LYS A 156 -3.27 8.70 26.11
N ILE A 157 -3.50 9.98 26.38
CA ILE A 157 -3.06 11.13 25.57
C ILE A 157 -1.54 11.17 25.42
N ASN A 158 -0.80 10.80 26.46
CA ASN A 158 0.66 10.75 26.48
C ASN A 158 1.26 9.47 25.87
N SER A 159 0.44 8.63 25.20
CA SER A 159 0.95 7.45 24.51
C SER A 159 1.79 7.82 23.28
N LYS A 160 2.81 7.02 22.97
CA LYS A 160 3.71 7.23 21.82
C LYS A 160 2.98 7.30 20.49
N ALA A 161 1.86 6.58 20.34
CA ALA A 161 1.07 6.62 19.12
C ALA A 161 0.38 7.97 18.92
N VAL A 162 0.00 8.65 20.01
CA VAL A 162 -0.73 9.93 20.03
C VAL A 162 0.22 11.12 19.94
N SER A 163 1.29 11.15 20.75
CA SER A 163 2.20 12.29 20.86
C SER A 163 2.99 12.62 19.58
N TYR A 164 3.08 11.70 18.62
CA TYR A 164 3.73 11.90 17.32
C TYR A 164 2.75 12.15 16.17
N THR A 165 1.49 12.48 16.45
CA THR A 165 0.47 12.63 15.39
C THR A 165 -0.41 13.85 15.64
N HIS A 166 -0.66 14.65 14.59
CA HIS A 166 -1.80 15.55 14.58
C HIS A 166 -3.07 14.70 14.53
N LEU A 167 -3.72 14.49 15.68
CA LEU A 167 -4.97 13.77 15.77
C LEU A 167 -6.06 14.56 15.04
N ARG A 168 -6.66 13.98 14.02
CA ARG A 168 -7.98 14.36 13.54
C ARG A 168 -8.98 13.40 14.16
N ALA A 169 -9.81 13.91 15.07
CA ALA A 169 -10.97 13.18 15.55
C ALA A 169 -12.00 13.15 14.41
N HIS A 170 -12.40 11.96 13.97
CA HIS A 170 -13.59 11.78 13.14
C HIS A 170 -14.68 11.23 14.06
N GLU A 171 -15.68 12.06 14.35
CA GLU A 171 -16.91 11.59 14.95
C GLU A 171 -17.68 10.80 13.89
N THR A 172 -17.85 9.50 14.13
CA THR A 172 -18.84 8.69 13.40
C THR A 172 -20.18 8.87 14.12
N ARG A 173 -21.11 9.58 13.47
CA ARG A 173 -22.52 9.57 13.86
C ARG A 173 -23.15 8.21 13.59
#